data_cf2dc6db9206ab130b52ca4ae0574ff2
#
_entry.id   cf2dc6db9206ab130b52ca4ae0574ff2
#
_cell.length_a   1.000
_cell.length_b   1.000
_cell.length_c   1.000
_cell.angle_alpha   90.00
_cell.angle_beta   90.00
_cell.angle_gamma   90.00
#
_symmetry.space_group_name_H-M   'P 1'
#
loop_
_entity.id
_entity.type
_entity.pdbx_description
1 polymer ?
#
loop_
_entity_poly.entity_id
_entity_poly.type
_entity_poly.pdbx_seq_one_letter_code
_entity_poly.pdbx_strand_id
1 'polypeptide(L)'
;MWIEIETGASMRGVSDTLMAMDIQMEPVEGAASGFFNRSHCQFLFRYDSSPEEVLGDPLQVDWCVGVRGSFHYRADNLNESLADIMEFVLSYAASQPFNFVLSFQLETLYAVRDNSGLRIIVPMP
;
A
#
# COMPACT_ATOMS: atom_id res chain seq x y z
N MET A 1 1.29 6.56 -6.38
CA MET A 1 2.04 5.36 -5.91
C MET A 1 1.03 4.25 -5.62
N TRP A 2 1.37 3.03 -5.95
CA TRP A 2 0.46 1.89 -5.86
C TRP A 2 1.03 0.82 -4.94
N ILE A 3 0.14 0.18 -4.18
CA ILE A 3 0.47 -1.04 -3.44
C ILE A 3 -0.45 -2.16 -3.91
N GLU A 4 0.14 -3.31 -4.20
CA GLU A 4 -0.56 -4.51 -4.63
C GLU A 4 -0.29 -5.59 -3.59
N ILE A 5 -1.35 -6.07 -2.95
CA ILE A 5 -1.27 -7.01 -1.82
C ILE A 5 -1.84 -8.35 -2.23
N GLU A 6 -1.18 -9.41 -1.80
CA GLU A 6 -1.51 -10.81 -2.10
C GLU A 6 -2.95 -11.18 -1.74
N THR A 7 -3.52 -12.10 -2.52
CA THR A 7 -4.83 -12.72 -2.21
C THR A 7 -4.82 -13.33 -0.81
N GLY A 8 -5.94 -13.21 -0.14
CA GLY A 8 -6.08 -13.61 1.26
C GLY A 8 -6.01 -12.43 2.22
N ALA A 9 -5.38 -11.33 1.81
CA ALA A 9 -5.38 -10.10 2.59
C ALA A 9 -6.80 -9.56 2.74
N SER A 10 -7.12 -9.02 3.92
CA SER A 10 -8.43 -8.47 4.21
C SER A 10 -8.39 -6.95 4.26
N MET A 11 -9.53 -6.33 3.95
CA MET A 11 -9.68 -4.88 4.15
C MET A 11 -9.56 -4.51 5.63
N ARG A 12 -9.93 -5.42 6.53
CA ARG A 12 -9.79 -5.19 7.96
C ARG A 12 -8.32 -5.02 8.37
N GLY A 13 -7.43 -5.86 7.84
CA GLY A 13 -5.99 -5.74 8.12
C GLY A 13 -5.42 -4.42 7.64
N VAL A 14 -5.84 -3.96 6.45
CA VAL A 14 -5.48 -2.65 5.92
C VAL A 14 -6.04 -1.54 6.81
N SER A 15 -7.31 -1.61 7.15
CA SER A 15 -7.98 -0.60 7.98
C SER A 15 -7.38 -0.51 9.37
N ASP A 16 -7.08 -1.64 10.00
CA ASP A 16 -6.46 -1.67 11.33
C ASP A 16 -5.07 -0.99 11.29
N THR A 17 -4.30 -1.23 10.25
CA THR A 17 -3.00 -0.59 10.07
C THR A 17 -3.15 0.93 9.91
N LEU A 18 -4.09 1.36 9.07
CA LEU A 18 -4.36 2.78 8.86
C LEU A 18 -4.87 3.46 10.13
N MET A 19 -5.77 2.79 10.87
CA MET A 19 -6.36 3.36 12.10
C MET A 19 -5.37 3.51 13.23
N ALA A 20 -4.24 2.83 13.19
CA ALA A 20 -3.14 3.01 14.13
C ALA A 20 -2.31 4.28 13.82
N MET A 21 -2.54 4.90 12.66
CA MET A 21 -1.90 6.14 12.23
C MET A 21 -2.84 7.33 12.43
N ASP A 22 -2.30 8.53 12.33
CA ASP A 22 -3.10 9.77 12.40
C ASP A 22 -3.75 10.05 11.04
N ILE A 23 -5.00 9.62 10.91
CA ILE A 23 -5.74 9.65 9.63
C ILE A 23 -7.16 10.18 9.80
N GLN A 24 -7.74 10.58 8.67
CA GLN A 24 -9.18 10.70 8.49
C GLN A 24 -9.60 9.64 7.48
N MET A 25 -10.57 8.80 7.84
CA MET A 25 -11.02 7.72 6.98
C MET A 25 -12.54 7.66 6.94
N GLU A 26 -13.07 7.57 5.73
CA GLU A 26 -14.50 7.37 5.52
C GLU A 26 -14.77 5.89 5.26
N PRO A 27 -15.72 5.28 5.99
CA PRO A 27 -16.10 3.90 5.70
C PRO A 27 -16.88 3.84 4.39
N VAL A 28 -16.33 3.10 3.43
CA VAL A 28 -16.98 2.80 2.16
C VAL A 28 -17.03 1.29 2.03
N GLU A 29 -18.16 0.74 1.60
CA GLU A 29 -18.32 -0.70 1.46
C GLU A 29 -17.29 -1.27 0.47
N GLY A 30 -16.53 -2.26 0.90
CA GLY A 30 -15.51 -2.90 0.08
C GLY A 30 -14.28 -2.06 -0.22
N ALA A 31 -14.11 -0.93 0.46
CA ALA A 31 -12.98 -0.02 0.24
C ALA A 31 -12.61 0.70 1.54
N ALA A 32 -11.40 1.26 1.56
CA ALA A 32 -10.95 2.18 2.60
C ALA A 32 -10.43 3.43 1.91
N SER A 33 -10.99 4.59 2.22
CA SER A 33 -10.66 5.87 1.59
C SER A 33 -10.49 6.95 2.65
N GLY A 34 -9.48 7.78 2.48
CA GLY A 34 -9.21 8.86 3.41
C GLY A 34 -7.91 9.57 3.13
N PHE A 35 -7.33 10.18 4.16
CA PHE A 35 -6.06 10.88 4.04
C PHE A 35 -5.28 10.87 5.35
N PHE A 36 -3.96 10.99 5.24
CA PHE A 36 -3.08 11.16 6.38
C PHE A 36 -3.13 12.61 6.84
N ASN A 37 -3.37 12.85 8.13
CA ASN A 37 -3.54 14.20 8.65
C ASN A 37 -2.27 15.05 8.50
N ARG A 38 -1.10 14.45 8.68
CA ARG A 38 0.18 15.16 8.59
C ARG A 38 0.48 15.67 7.18
N SER A 39 0.36 14.80 6.18
CA SER A 39 0.78 15.09 4.81
C SER A 39 -0.35 15.51 3.89
N HIS A 40 -1.60 15.23 4.27
CA HIS A 40 -2.78 15.31 3.40
C HIS A 40 -2.71 14.37 2.20
N CYS A 41 -1.78 13.41 2.20
CA CYS A 41 -1.73 12.36 1.18
C CYS A 41 -2.99 11.51 1.25
N GLN A 42 -3.67 11.38 0.13
CA GLN A 42 -4.90 10.60 0.03
C GLN A 42 -4.57 9.14 -0.22
N PHE A 43 -5.38 8.25 0.34
CA PHE A 43 -5.28 6.82 0.07
C PHE A 43 -6.64 6.25 -0.32
N LEU A 44 -6.60 5.21 -1.15
CA LEU A 44 -7.78 4.44 -1.52
C LEU A 44 -7.35 2.99 -1.67
N PHE A 45 -7.97 2.10 -0.89
CA PHE A 45 -7.76 0.66 -0.96
C PHE A 45 -9.05 -0.01 -1.38
N ARG A 46 -8.95 -0.99 -2.30
CA ARG A 46 -10.09 -1.77 -2.76
C ARG A 46 -9.76 -3.25 -2.71
N TYR A 47 -10.74 -4.00 -2.25
CA TYR A 47 -10.71 -5.46 -2.34
C TYR A 47 -11.05 -5.87 -3.77
N ASP A 48 -10.27 -6.79 -4.31
CA ASP A 48 -10.51 -7.33 -5.64
C ASP A 48 -11.08 -8.75 -5.49
N SER A 49 -12.36 -8.90 -5.86
CA SER A 49 -13.05 -10.20 -5.84
C SER A 49 -12.62 -11.12 -6.98
N SER A 50 -11.98 -10.56 -8.02
CA SER A 50 -11.44 -11.30 -9.16
C SER A 50 -9.93 -11.12 -9.17
N PRO A 51 -9.17 -11.97 -8.46
CA PRO A 51 -7.73 -11.77 -8.31
C PRO A 51 -7.01 -11.64 -9.65
N GLU A 52 -6.18 -10.62 -9.75
CA GLU A 52 -5.42 -10.29 -10.96
C GLU A 52 -3.93 -10.48 -10.75
N GLU A 53 -3.19 -10.51 -11.83
CA GLU A 53 -1.73 -10.56 -11.79
C GLU A 53 -1.18 -9.23 -11.26
N VAL A 54 -0.02 -9.30 -10.61
CA VAL A 54 0.71 -8.12 -10.17
C VAL A 54 1.15 -7.32 -11.39
N LEU A 55 0.83 -6.01 -11.40
CA LEU A 55 1.17 -5.11 -12.49
C LEU A 55 2.47 -4.35 -12.27
N GLY A 56 3.03 -4.38 -11.05
CA GLY A 56 4.32 -3.75 -10.77
C GLY A 56 5.45 -4.45 -11.53
N ASP A 57 5.93 -3.82 -12.59
CA ASP A 57 6.97 -4.35 -13.44
C ASP A 57 8.36 -3.97 -12.90
N PRO A 58 9.40 -4.79 -13.09
CA PRO A 58 9.44 -6.06 -13.83
C PRO A 58 9.32 -7.31 -12.96
N LEU A 59 8.78 -7.20 -11.76
CA LEU A 59 8.76 -8.31 -10.82
C LEU A 59 7.76 -9.39 -11.24
N GLN A 60 8.26 -10.61 -11.40
CA GLN A 60 7.42 -11.79 -11.59
C GLN A 60 7.25 -12.48 -10.24
N VAL A 61 5.99 -12.52 -9.78
CA VAL A 61 5.64 -13.17 -8.52
C VAL A 61 4.67 -14.33 -8.78
N ASP A 62 4.61 -15.26 -7.84
CA ASP A 62 3.77 -16.46 -7.94
C ASP A 62 2.43 -16.29 -7.20
N TRP A 63 2.02 -15.06 -6.96
CA TRP A 63 0.76 -14.76 -6.28
C TRP A 63 -0.04 -13.71 -7.07
N CYS A 64 -1.35 -13.67 -6.81
CA CYS A 64 -2.26 -12.71 -7.42
C CYS A 64 -2.65 -11.63 -6.43
N VAL A 65 -3.09 -10.49 -6.95
CA VAL A 65 -3.50 -9.34 -6.14
C VAL A 65 -4.90 -9.56 -5.60
N GLY A 66 -5.07 -9.43 -4.29
CA GLY A 66 -6.37 -9.48 -3.62
C GLY A 66 -6.83 -8.11 -3.15
N VAL A 67 -5.90 -7.22 -2.78
CA VAL A 67 -6.18 -5.84 -2.39
C VAL A 67 -5.25 -4.94 -3.17
N ARG A 68 -5.80 -3.89 -3.74
CA ARG A 68 -5.03 -2.87 -4.46
C ARG A 68 -5.27 -1.52 -3.83
N GLY A 69 -4.19 -0.79 -3.56
CA GLY A 69 -4.25 0.53 -2.97
C GLY A 69 -3.52 1.56 -3.81
N SER A 70 -3.95 2.81 -3.70
CA SER A 70 -3.27 3.94 -4.30
C SER A 70 -3.05 5.03 -3.27
N PHE A 71 -1.91 5.72 -3.40
CA PHE A 71 -1.58 6.89 -2.60
C PHE A 71 -1.41 8.08 -3.54
N HIS A 72 -2.16 9.15 -3.28
CA HIS A 72 -2.09 10.39 -4.04
C HIS A 72 -1.43 11.45 -3.17
N TYR A 73 -0.12 11.62 -3.34
CA TYR A 73 0.64 12.60 -2.59
C TYR A 73 0.62 13.96 -3.28
N ARG A 74 0.83 15.00 -2.49
CA ARG A 74 0.87 16.38 -2.96
C ARG A 74 2.32 16.81 -3.16
N ALA A 75 2.58 17.54 -4.26
CA ALA A 75 3.93 17.99 -4.56
C ALA A 75 4.49 18.95 -3.49
N ASP A 76 3.62 19.76 -2.87
CA ASP A 76 3.99 20.70 -1.82
C ASP A 76 4.26 20.02 -0.47
N ASN A 77 3.81 18.78 -0.28
CA ASN A 77 4.01 17.99 0.94
C ASN A 77 4.65 16.64 0.62
N LEU A 78 5.56 16.61 -0.33
CA LEU A 78 6.12 15.36 -0.83
C LEU A 78 6.83 14.55 0.27
N ASN A 79 7.71 15.18 1.05
CA ASN A 79 8.48 14.47 2.07
C ASN A 79 7.59 13.87 3.15
N GLU A 80 6.60 14.62 3.62
CA GLU A 80 5.64 14.15 4.61
C GLU A 80 4.77 13.03 4.05
N SER A 81 4.36 13.13 2.79
CA SER A 81 3.57 12.10 2.12
C SER A 81 4.33 10.79 2.02
N LEU A 82 5.58 10.84 1.58
CA LEU A 82 6.42 9.65 1.47
C LEU A 82 6.71 9.03 2.83
N ALA A 83 6.89 9.87 3.87
CA ALA A 83 7.08 9.39 5.24
C ALA A 83 5.83 8.64 5.73
N ASP A 84 4.63 9.16 5.46
CA ASP A 84 3.37 8.50 5.84
C ASP A 84 3.18 7.19 5.08
N ILE A 85 3.45 7.17 3.79
CA ILE A 85 3.38 5.94 2.99
C ILE A 85 4.34 4.88 3.53
N MET A 86 5.58 5.27 3.84
CA MET A 86 6.58 4.34 4.37
C MET A 86 6.17 3.83 5.76
N GLU A 87 5.62 4.68 6.61
CA GLU A 87 5.12 4.26 7.92
C GLU A 87 4.01 3.21 7.77
N PHE A 88 3.08 3.42 6.84
CA PHE A 88 2.06 2.42 6.54
C PHE A 88 2.69 1.10 6.08
N VAL A 89 3.62 1.16 5.13
CA VAL A 89 4.27 -0.03 4.56
C VAL A 89 4.99 -0.83 5.65
N LEU A 90 5.77 -0.16 6.50
CA LEU A 90 6.49 -0.82 7.59
C LEU A 90 5.53 -1.43 8.60
N SER A 91 4.48 -0.72 8.98
CA SER A 91 3.48 -1.19 9.94
C SER A 91 2.69 -2.36 9.39
N TYR A 92 2.30 -2.30 8.13
CA TYR A 92 1.58 -3.41 7.49
C TYR A 92 2.45 -4.66 7.39
N ALA A 93 3.70 -4.50 6.99
CA ALA A 93 4.65 -5.62 6.91
C ALA A 93 4.89 -6.27 8.29
N ALA A 94 4.88 -5.48 9.37
CA ALA A 94 5.08 -5.98 10.71
C ALA A 94 3.86 -6.69 11.28
N SER A 95 2.64 -6.30 10.87
CA SER A 95 1.39 -6.77 11.47
C SER A 95 0.64 -7.81 10.64
N GLN A 96 0.92 -7.89 9.35
CA GLN A 96 0.19 -8.76 8.42
C GLN A 96 1.16 -9.67 7.65
N PRO A 97 0.80 -10.94 7.42
CA PRO A 97 1.71 -11.92 6.81
C PRO A 97 1.71 -11.93 5.28
N PHE A 98 1.01 -11.00 4.64
CA PHE A 98 0.79 -11.05 3.20
C PHE A 98 1.92 -10.39 2.42
N ASN A 99 2.27 -10.97 1.28
CA ASN A 99 3.22 -10.39 0.35
C ASN A 99 2.63 -9.17 -0.33
N PHE A 100 3.46 -8.20 -0.70
CA PHE A 100 3.02 -7.01 -1.42
C PHE A 100 4.15 -6.38 -2.23
N VAL A 101 3.75 -5.53 -3.17
CA VAL A 101 4.66 -4.73 -4.00
C VAL A 101 4.20 -3.28 -3.92
N LEU A 102 5.13 -2.37 -3.62
CA LEU A 102 4.90 -0.92 -3.69
C LEU A 102 5.64 -0.38 -4.90
N SER A 103 4.94 0.30 -5.79
CA SER A 103 5.51 0.83 -7.03
C SER A 103 5.01 2.23 -7.36
N PHE A 104 5.80 2.96 -8.13
CA PHE A 104 5.41 4.23 -8.70
C PHE A 104 4.88 3.99 -10.12
N GLN A 105 3.62 4.35 -10.36
CA GLN A 105 2.94 4.17 -11.64
C GLN A 105 3.03 2.74 -12.20
N LEU A 106 3.16 1.74 -11.29
CA LEU A 106 3.28 0.33 -11.66
C LEU A 106 4.56 0.01 -12.49
N GLU A 107 5.52 0.92 -12.52
CA GLU A 107 6.75 0.79 -13.31
C GLU A 107 8.00 0.67 -12.44
N THR A 108 8.15 1.56 -11.45
CA THR A 108 9.33 1.59 -10.60
C THR A 108 9.01 0.97 -9.24
N LEU A 109 9.71 -0.11 -8.89
CA LEU A 109 9.53 -0.77 -7.61
C LEU A 109 10.26 -0.01 -6.51
N TYR A 110 9.56 0.30 -5.42
CA TYR A 110 10.14 0.91 -4.23
C TYR A 110 10.32 -0.07 -3.09
N ALA A 111 9.37 -0.96 -2.88
CA ALA A 111 9.44 -1.93 -1.81
C ALA A 111 8.75 -3.22 -2.22
N VAL A 112 9.25 -4.34 -1.72
CA VAL A 112 8.66 -5.66 -1.92
C VAL A 112 8.71 -6.41 -0.61
N ARG A 113 7.60 -6.98 -0.20
CA ARG A 113 7.57 -7.97 0.85
C ARG A 113 7.29 -9.33 0.23
N ASP A 114 8.20 -10.26 0.45
CA ASP A 114 8.09 -11.65 0.01
C ASP A 114 8.44 -12.59 1.18
N ASN A 115 8.66 -13.86 0.89
CA ASN A 115 9.01 -14.86 1.91
C ASN A 115 10.34 -14.55 2.63
N SER A 116 11.18 -13.70 2.03
CA SER A 116 12.45 -13.26 2.63
C SER A 116 12.29 -12.03 3.52
N GLY A 117 11.08 -11.45 3.60
CA GLY A 117 10.78 -10.25 4.37
C GLY A 117 10.62 -9.01 3.51
N LEU A 118 10.63 -7.84 4.15
CA LEU A 118 10.49 -6.56 3.48
C LEU A 118 11.84 -6.08 2.96
N ARG A 119 11.88 -5.69 1.68
CA ARG A 119 13.06 -5.13 1.03
C ARG A 119 12.71 -3.77 0.43
N ILE A 120 13.50 -2.76 0.75
CA ILE A 120 13.41 -1.44 0.11
C ILE A 120 14.37 -1.47 -1.09
N ILE A 121 13.79 -1.43 -2.30
CA ILE A 121 14.56 -1.62 -3.53
C ILE A 121 15.18 -0.32 -3.99
N VAL A 122 14.37 0.76 -4.00
CA VAL A 122 14.81 2.10 -4.37
C VAL A 122 14.39 3.03 -3.25
N PRO A 123 15.32 3.83 -2.69
CA PRO A 123 14.92 4.84 -1.70
C PRO A 123 13.93 5.82 -2.31
N MET A 124 12.90 6.17 -1.55
CA MET A 124 11.95 7.17 -1.98
C MET A 124 12.63 8.55 -2.07
N PRO A 125 12.28 9.35 -3.06
CA PRO A 125 12.88 10.66 -3.25
C PRO A 125 12.59 11.63 -2.10
#